data_f0441c8c16f4825a16f24115de58d0d4
#
_entry.id   f0441c8c16f4825a16f24115de58d0d4
#
_cell.length_a   1.000
_cell.length_b   1.000
_cell.length_c   1.000
_cell.angle_alpha   90.00
_cell.angle_beta   90.00
_cell.angle_gamma   90.00
#
_symmetry.space_group_name_H-M   'P 1'
#
loop_
_entity.id
_entity.type
_entity.pdbx_description
1 polymer ?
#
loop_
_entity_poly.entity_id
_entity_poly.type
_entity_poly.pdbx_seq_one_letter_code
_entity_poly.pdbx_strand_id
1 'polypeptide(L)'
;MNILFVCMGNICRSPTAEGVMRKLVADAGLGNRILIDSAGTHGYHAGEPPDPRAQAAAKRRGYDISDLRARELGPDDYARFDLLLAMDFNNLDRLQTCCPSQFQSKVGMLMGYARQHKAPIVPDPYYRGASEFDRVLDYVEDACEGLLQALVLADVMPRRA
;
A
#
# COMPACT_ATOMS: atom_id res chain seq x y z
N MET A 1 11.38 0.34 10.08
CA MET A 1 10.90 -0.44 8.90
C MET A 1 10.23 0.50 7.90
N ASN A 2 10.53 0.32 6.62
CA ASN A 2 9.96 1.13 5.54
C ASN A 2 9.13 0.25 4.61
N ILE A 3 7.88 0.64 4.37
CA ILE A 3 6.92 -0.10 3.55
C ILE A 3 6.48 0.75 2.37
N LEU A 4 6.54 0.20 1.17
CA LEU A 4 6.08 0.83 -0.06
C LEU A 4 4.90 0.05 -0.65
N PHE A 5 3.78 0.72 -0.83
CA PHE A 5 2.64 0.18 -1.57
C PHE A 5 2.71 0.59 -3.04
N VAL A 6 2.50 -0.34 -3.94
CA VAL A 6 2.66 -0.12 -5.37
C VAL A 6 1.41 -0.55 -6.13
N CYS A 7 0.86 0.37 -6.92
CA CYS A 7 -0.15 0.07 -7.92
C CYS A 7 0.29 0.61 -9.28
N MET A 8 -0.59 0.71 -10.26
CA MET A 8 -0.21 1.16 -11.59
C MET A 8 0.04 2.67 -11.64
N GLY A 9 -0.95 3.49 -11.28
CA GLY A 9 -0.92 4.94 -11.44
C GLY A 9 -0.63 5.74 -10.18
N ASN A 10 -0.64 5.10 -9.02
CA ASN A 10 -0.46 5.75 -7.71
C ASN A 10 -1.51 6.85 -7.42
N ILE A 11 -2.73 6.66 -7.86
CA ILE A 11 -3.84 7.59 -7.58
C ILE A 11 -5.07 6.94 -6.94
N CYS A 12 -5.19 5.62 -6.92
CA CYS A 12 -6.35 4.92 -6.35
C CYS A 12 -5.93 3.97 -5.22
N ARG A 13 -5.43 2.79 -5.57
CA ARG A 13 -5.20 1.68 -4.63
C ARG A 13 -4.04 1.94 -3.66
N SER A 14 -2.88 2.29 -4.17
CA SER A 14 -1.68 2.45 -3.34
C SER A 14 -1.76 3.65 -2.39
N PRO A 15 -2.28 4.84 -2.79
CA PRO A 15 -2.47 5.91 -1.83
C PRO A 15 -3.54 5.59 -0.77
N THR A 16 -4.55 4.81 -1.12
CA THR A 16 -5.54 4.33 -0.14
C THR A 16 -4.87 3.42 0.89
N ALA A 17 -4.04 2.48 0.45
CA ALA A 17 -3.29 1.60 1.36
C ALA A 17 -2.32 2.40 2.24
N GLU A 18 -1.66 3.39 1.70
CA GLU A 18 -0.79 4.30 2.46
C GLU A 18 -1.55 5.00 3.57
N GLY A 19 -2.71 5.58 3.27
CA GLY A 19 -3.53 6.28 4.25
C GLY A 19 -4.06 5.37 5.35
N VAL A 20 -4.55 4.19 4.98
CA VAL A 20 -5.04 3.18 5.94
C VAL A 20 -3.92 2.71 6.85
N MET A 21 -2.78 2.34 6.29
CA MET A 21 -1.67 1.81 7.08
C MET A 21 -1.05 2.86 8.00
N ARG A 22 -0.95 4.11 7.55
CA ARG A 22 -0.48 5.21 8.40
C ARG A 22 -1.35 5.38 9.63
N LYS A 23 -2.67 5.32 9.48
CA LYS A 23 -3.60 5.43 10.61
C LYS A 23 -3.45 4.25 11.57
N LEU A 24 -3.39 3.02 11.06
CA LEU A 24 -3.22 1.83 11.88
C LEU A 24 -1.91 1.88 12.67
N VAL A 25 -0.84 2.27 12.04
CA VAL A 25 0.49 2.41 12.66
C VAL A 25 0.49 3.50 13.73
N ALA A 26 -0.12 4.64 13.45
CA ALA A 26 -0.24 5.74 14.42
C ALA A 26 -1.08 5.33 15.64
N ASP A 27 -2.23 4.70 15.43
CA ASP A 27 -3.11 4.23 16.50
C ASP A 27 -2.45 3.16 17.38
N ALA A 28 -1.51 2.39 16.80
CA ALA A 28 -0.72 1.41 17.53
C ALA A 28 0.51 2.01 18.24
N GLY A 29 0.75 3.32 18.11
CA GLY A 29 1.91 3.98 18.70
C GLY A 29 3.23 3.71 17.96
N LEU A 30 3.19 3.35 16.69
CA LEU A 30 4.33 2.89 15.90
C LEU A 30 4.79 3.87 14.82
N GLY A 31 4.23 5.08 14.79
CA GLY A 31 4.48 6.05 13.73
C GLY A 31 5.94 6.43 13.54
N ASN A 32 6.76 6.36 14.58
CA ASN A 32 8.20 6.65 14.51
C ASN A 32 9.05 5.45 14.06
N ARG A 33 8.46 4.29 13.90
CA ARG A 33 9.19 3.04 13.62
C ARG A 33 8.85 2.41 12.30
N ILE A 34 7.65 2.68 11.79
CA ILE A 34 7.17 2.17 10.51
C ILE A 34 6.87 3.36 9.63
N LEU A 35 7.69 3.55 8.61
CA LEU A 35 7.52 4.58 7.60
C LEU A 35 6.80 3.98 6.40
N ILE A 36 5.85 4.72 5.85
CA ILE A 36 4.95 4.24 4.80
C ILE A 36 4.96 5.23 3.66
N ASP A 37 5.02 4.70 2.44
CA ASP A 37 4.94 5.49 1.22
C ASP A 37 4.21 4.67 0.15
N SER A 38 3.94 5.27 -0.99
CA SER A 38 3.36 4.62 -2.14
C SER A 38 3.95 5.13 -3.45
N ALA A 39 3.89 4.32 -4.49
CA ALA A 39 4.38 4.65 -5.82
C ALA A 39 3.57 3.92 -6.89
N GLY A 40 3.70 4.36 -8.14
CA GLY A 40 3.12 3.71 -9.30
C GLY A 40 4.17 3.02 -10.15
N THR A 41 3.81 1.94 -10.81
CA THR A 41 4.66 1.30 -11.81
C THR A 41 4.85 2.19 -13.04
N HIS A 42 3.90 3.12 -13.26
CA HIS A 42 3.91 4.10 -14.35
C HIS A 42 3.84 5.52 -13.80
N GLY A 43 4.46 6.45 -14.50
CA GLY A 43 4.53 7.86 -14.10
C GLY A 43 3.44 8.76 -14.70
N TYR A 44 2.37 8.20 -15.25
CA TYR A 44 1.35 8.96 -15.97
C TYR A 44 0.69 10.07 -15.15
N HIS A 45 0.57 9.88 -13.85
CA HIS A 45 -0.09 10.78 -12.93
C HIS A 45 0.87 11.48 -11.97
N ALA A 46 2.18 11.42 -12.22
CA ALA A 46 3.20 11.99 -11.33
C ALA A 46 2.86 13.44 -10.95
N GLY A 47 2.88 13.73 -9.64
CA GLY A 47 2.55 15.05 -9.08
C GLY A 47 1.05 15.29 -8.84
N GLU A 48 0.17 14.42 -9.32
CA GLU A 48 -1.27 14.54 -9.11
C GLU A 48 -1.70 14.05 -7.72
N PRO A 49 -2.78 14.63 -7.16
CA PRO A 49 -3.40 14.08 -5.95
C PRO A 49 -4.09 12.74 -6.26
N PRO A 50 -4.47 11.97 -5.23
CA PRO A 50 -5.30 10.81 -5.43
C PRO A 50 -6.61 11.13 -6.16
N ASP A 51 -7.15 10.15 -6.87
CA ASP A 51 -8.44 10.24 -7.54
C ASP A 51 -9.50 10.79 -6.57
N PRO A 52 -10.32 11.78 -6.96
CA PRO A 52 -11.34 12.35 -6.07
C PRO A 52 -12.30 11.33 -5.48
N ARG A 53 -12.61 10.26 -6.21
CA ARG A 53 -13.46 9.17 -5.74
C ARG A 53 -12.77 8.34 -4.65
N ALA A 54 -11.47 8.11 -4.80
CA ALA A 54 -10.64 7.46 -3.77
C ALA A 54 -10.57 8.32 -2.51
N GLN A 55 -10.36 9.62 -2.65
CA GLN A 55 -10.34 10.55 -1.52
C GLN A 55 -11.68 10.58 -0.80
N ALA A 56 -12.80 10.62 -1.52
CA ALA A 56 -14.14 10.65 -0.93
C ALA A 56 -14.45 9.36 -0.17
N ALA A 57 -14.13 8.19 -0.75
CA ALA A 57 -14.33 6.91 -0.09
C ALA A 57 -13.49 6.77 1.19
N ALA A 58 -12.22 7.16 1.14
CA ALA A 58 -11.31 7.16 2.28
C ALA A 58 -11.81 8.09 3.38
N LYS A 59 -12.22 9.30 3.03
CA LYS A 59 -12.71 10.30 4.00
C LYS A 59 -13.94 9.82 4.77
N ARG A 60 -14.85 9.11 4.11
CA ARG A 60 -16.03 8.53 4.78
C ARG A 60 -15.66 7.56 5.90
N ARG A 61 -14.48 6.94 5.85
CA ARG A 61 -13.98 6.01 6.87
C ARG A 61 -12.91 6.62 7.79
N GLY A 62 -12.67 7.94 7.69
CA GLY A 62 -11.77 8.67 8.57
C GLY A 62 -10.32 8.71 8.11
N TYR A 63 -10.04 8.39 6.83
CA TYR A 63 -8.70 8.50 6.26
C TYR A 63 -8.60 9.73 5.36
N ASP A 64 -7.62 10.59 5.64
CA ASP A 64 -7.31 11.74 4.78
C ASP A 64 -6.08 11.43 3.94
N ILE A 65 -6.29 11.30 2.63
CA ILE A 65 -5.22 11.05 1.65
C ILE A 65 -5.01 12.25 0.70
N SER A 66 -5.63 13.38 0.98
CA SER A 66 -5.63 14.55 0.11
C SER A 66 -4.25 15.17 -0.12
N ASP A 67 -3.35 15.03 0.85
CA ASP A 67 -2.00 15.60 0.78
C ASP A 67 -1.00 14.70 0.03
N LEU A 68 -1.38 13.48 -0.30
CA LEU A 68 -0.52 12.57 -1.05
C LEU A 68 -0.38 13.02 -2.50
N ARG A 69 0.77 12.71 -3.11
CA ARG A 69 1.05 13.01 -4.52
C ARG A 69 1.63 11.79 -5.19
N ALA A 70 1.15 11.51 -6.39
CA ALA A 70 1.62 10.37 -7.18
C ALA A 70 3.08 10.54 -7.56
N ARG A 71 3.82 9.44 -7.51
CA ARG A 71 5.18 9.33 -8.01
C ARG A 71 5.43 7.98 -8.68
N GLU A 72 6.40 7.93 -9.56
CA GLU A 72 6.81 6.69 -10.20
C GLU A 72 7.80 5.92 -9.33
N LEU A 73 7.68 4.59 -9.35
CA LEU A 73 8.66 3.68 -8.76
C LEU A 73 10.03 3.89 -9.40
N GLY A 74 11.05 4.08 -8.58
CA GLY A 74 12.43 4.25 -9.04
C GLY A 74 13.35 3.14 -8.55
N PRO A 75 14.57 3.04 -9.14
CA PRO A 75 15.54 1.97 -8.78
C PRO A 75 15.93 1.99 -7.30
N ASP A 76 16.01 3.18 -6.69
CA ASP A 76 16.43 3.34 -5.30
C ASP A 76 15.40 2.80 -4.29
N ASP A 77 14.15 2.62 -4.70
CA ASP A 77 13.09 2.15 -3.82
C ASP A 77 13.37 0.73 -3.30
N TYR A 78 14.00 -0.11 -4.09
CA TYR A 78 14.31 -1.49 -3.68
C TYR A 78 15.33 -1.58 -2.56
N ALA A 79 16.29 -0.68 -2.52
CA ALA A 79 17.25 -0.61 -1.42
C ALA A 79 16.65 0.08 -0.18
N ARG A 80 15.84 1.11 -0.40
CA ARG A 80 15.30 1.97 0.64
C ARG A 80 14.17 1.34 1.45
N PHE A 81 13.30 0.57 0.80
CA PHE A 81 12.15 -0.06 1.46
C PHE A 81 12.45 -1.50 1.86
N ASP A 82 11.89 -1.92 2.98
CA ASP A 82 12.00 -3.28 3.49
C ASP A 82 10.94 -4.21 2.91
N LEU A 83 9.76 -3.67 2.61
CA LEU A 83 8.68 -4.36 1.93
C LEU A 83 8.16 -3.49 0.77
N LEU A 84 7.99 -4.11 -0.39
CA LEU A 84 7.37 -3.51 -1.56
C LEU A 84 6.17 -4.39 -1.94
N LEU A 85 4.96 -3.88 -1.72
CA LEU A 85 3.73 -4.65 -1.78
C LEU A 85 2.86 -4.21 -2.95
N ALA A 86 2.63 -5.15 -3.86
CA ALA A 86 1.81 -4.95 -5.05
C ALA A 86 0.33 -5.15 -4.76
N MET A 87 -0.52 -4.47 -5.54
CA MET A 87 -1.98 -4.59 -5.44
C MET A 87 -2.52 -5.72 -6.30
N ASP A 88 -1.90 -6.00 -7.45
CA ASP A 88 -2.30 -7.04 -8.38
C ASP A 88 -1.10 -7.74 -9.01
N PHE A 89 -1.36 -8.76 -9.84
CA PHE A 89 -0.30 -9.53 -10.47
C PHE A 89 0.49 -8.73 -11.51
N ASN A 90 -0.11 -7.74 -12.16
CA ASN A 90 0.60 -6.87 -13.11
C ASN A 90 1.60 -5.99 -12.37
N ASN A 91 1.20 -5.41 -11.24
CA ASN A 91 2.12 -4.64 -10.40
C ASN A 91 3.25 -5.52 -9.86
N LEU A 92 2.92 -6.73 -9.42
CA LEU A 92 3.90 -7.69 -8.91
C LEU A 92 4.94 -8.06 -9.97
N ASP A 93 4.48 -8.37 -11.18
CA ASP A 93 5.36 -8.70 -12.31
C ASP A 93 6.35 -7.57 -12.60
N ARG A 94 5.85 -6.33 -12.63
CA ARG A 94 6.69 -5.16 -12.85
C ARG A 94 7.70 -4.97 -11.73
N LEU A 95 7.28 -5.11 -10.48
CA LEU A 95 8.18 -5.04 -9.33
C LEU A 95 9.29 -6.09 -9.41
N GLN A 96 8.94 -7.33 -9.70
CA GLN A 96 9.91 -8.43 -9.78
C GLN A 96 10.87 -8.26 -10.95
N THR A 97 10.38 -7.84 -12.11
CA THR A 97 11.20 -7.64 -13.31
C THR A 97 12.26 -6.57 -13.13
N CYS A 98 11.93 -5.48 -12.43
CA CYS A 98 12.83 -4.36 -12.19
C CYS A 98 13.68 -4.51 -10.91
N CYS A 99 13.41 -5.52 -10.10
CA CYS A 99 14.04 -5.69 -8.80
C CYS A 99 15.42 -6.36 -8.93
N PRO A 100 16.48 -5.76 -8.34
CA PRO A 100 17.75 -6.46 -8.21
C PRO A 100 17.61 -7.79 -7.47
N SER A 101 18.40 -8.79 -7.87
CA SER A 101 18.27 -10.16 -7.33
C SER A 101 18.41 -10.21 -5.80
N GLN A 102 19.27 -9.37 -5.22
CA GLN A 102 19.48 -9.32 -3.77
C GLN A 102 18.25 -8.81 -2.98
N PHE A 103 17.29 -8.16 -3.64
CA PHE A 103 16.11 -7.58 -3.00
C PHE A 103 14.81 -8.30 -3.32
N GLN A 104 14.83 -9.40 -4.06
CA GLN A 104 13.63 -10.13 -4.49
C GLN A 104 12.75 -10.57 -3.29
N SER A 105 13.35 -10.92 -2.17
CA SER A 105 12.61 -11.32 -0.97
C SER A 105 11.78 -10.20 -0.33
N LYS A 106 12.03 -8.94 -0.69
CA LYS A 106 11.26 -7.79 -0.19
C LYS A 106 9.93 -7.60 -0.93
N VAL A 107 9.76 -8.20 -2.10
CA VAL A 107 8.61 -7.99 -2.98
C VAL A 107 7.53 -9.02 -2.70
N GLY A 108 6.29 -8.57 -2.59
CA GLY A 108 5.15 -9.45 -2.36
C GLY A 108 3.83 -8.80 -2.70
N MET A 109 2.75 -9.50 -2.37
CA MET A 109 1.37 -9.04 -2.59
C MET A 109 0.76 -8.55 -1.29
N LEU A 110 0.13 -7.38 -1.32
CA LEU A 110 -0.60 -6.88 -0.14
C LEU A 110 -1.66 -7.87 0.33
N MET A 111 -2.45 -8.42 -0.60
CA MET A 111 -3.54 -9.36 -0.26
C MET A 111 -3.06 -10.67 0.33
N GLY A 112 -1.77 -10.99 0.27
CA GLY A 112 -1.17 -12.10 1.02
C GLY A 112 -1.32 -11.98 2.53
N TYR A 113 -1.56 -10.78 3.04
CA TYR A 113 -1.78 -10.52 4.48
C TYR A 113 -3.26 -10.50 4.88
N ALA A 114 -4.18 -10.50 3.92
CA ALA A 114 -5.61 -10.50 4.21
C ALA A 114 -6.05 -11.78 4.91
N ARG A 115 -6.99 -11.67 5.84
CA ARG A 115 -7.47 -12.78 6.65
C ARG A 115 -8.92 -13.13 6.40
N GLN A 116 -9.74 -12.13 6.09
CA GLN A 116 -11.18 -12.28 5.90
C GLN A 116 -11.54 -12.41 4.43
N HIS A 117 -10.88 -11.65 3.56
CA HIS A 117 -11.11 -11.69 2.13
C HIS A 117 -10.11 -12.64 1.46
N LYS A 118 -10.64 -13.64 0.76
CA LYS A 118 -9.81 -14.61 0.01
C LYS A 118 -9.48 -14.16 -1.41
N ALA A 119 -9.57 -12.86 -1.66
CA ALA A 119 -9.21 -12.30 -2.96
C ALA A 119 -7.68 -12.21 -3.09
N PRO A 120 -7.10 -12.67 -4.21
CA PRO A 120 -5.65 -12.62 -4.41
C PRO A 120 -5.12 -11.23 -4.73
N ILE A 121 -6.00 -10.31 -5.15
CA ILE A 121 -5.64 -8.97 -5.61
C ILE A 121 -6.59 -7.91 -5.04
N VAL A 122 -6.13 -6.66 -5.04
CA VAL A 122 -6.99 -5.48 -4.91
C VAL A 122 -7.39 -5.06 -6.33
N PRO A 123 -8.68 -5.13 -6.71
CA PRO A 123 -9.09 -4.77 -8.07
C PRO A 123 -8.90 -3.30 -8.37
N ASP A 124 -8.63 -2.96 -9.63
CA ASP A 124 -8.50 -1.57 -10.06
C ASP A 124 -9.89 -0.94 -10.21
N PRO A 125 -10.21 0.11 -9.42
CA PRO A 125 -11.53 0.72 -9.45
C PRO A 125 -11.68 1.81 -10.50
N TYR A 126 -10.62 2.20 -11.21
CA TYR A 126 -10.55 3.43 -12.01
C TYR A 126 -11.67 3.56 -13.05
N TYR A 127 -11.99 2.46 -13.76
CA TYR A 127 -13.03 2.42 -14.80
C TYR A 127 -14.38 1.92 -14.29
N ARG A 128 -14.54 1.85 -12.97
CA ARG A 128 -15.74 1.30 -12.32
C ARG A 128 -16.43 2.38 -11.49
N GLY A 129 -17.64 2.07 -10.99
CA GLY A 129 -18.43 3.00 -10.20
C GLY A 129 -17.87 3.24 -8.78
N ALA A 130 -18.46 4.21 -8.09
CA ALA A 130 -18.03 4.62 -6.74
C ALA A 130 -18.00 3.47 -5.72
N SER A 131 -18.90 2.48 -5.85
CA SER A 131 -18.93 1.31 -4.97
C SER A 131 -17.65 0.46 -5.02
N GLU A 132 -16.92 0.48 -6.12
CA GLU A 132 -15.65 -0.25 -6.24
C GLU A 132 -14.53 0.38 -5.42
N PHE A 133 -14.59 1.69 -5.16
CA PHE A 133 -13.67 2.35 -4.24
C PHE A 133 -13.90 1.93 -2.79
N ASP A 134 -15.14 1.66 -2.39
CA ASP A 134 -15.45 1.08 -1.09
C ASP A 134 -14.95 -0.36 -0.97
N ARG A 135 -15.07 -1.15 -2.04
CA ARG A 135 -14.52 -2.51 -2.08
C ARG A 135 -12.99 -2.51 -1.93
N VAL A 136 -12.30 -1.58 -2.57
CA VAL A 136 -10.85 -1.39 -2.40
C VAL A 136 -10.53 -1.16 -0.92
N LEU A 137 -11.29 -0.30 -0.25
CA LEU A 137 -11.11 -0.04 1.19
C LEU A 137 -11.35 -1.29 2.03
N ASP A 138 -12.37 -2.08 1.75
CA ASP A 138 -12.64 -3.32 2.47
C ASP A 138 -11.43 -4.27 2.40
N TYR A 139 -10.87 -4.46 1.23
CA TYR A 139 -9.72 -5.34 1.03
C TYR A 139 -8.44 -4.77 1.63
N VAL A 140 -8.21 -3.48 1.44
CA VAL A 140 -7.02 -2.79 1.96
C VAL A 140 -7.02 -2.76 3.48
N GLU A 141 -8.15 -2.48 4.12
CA GLU A 141 -8.26 -2.50 5.59
C GLU A 141 -7.94 -3.88 6.15
N ASP A 142 -8.53 -4.93 5.58
CA ASP A 142 -8.25 -6.32 5.98
C ASP A 142 -6.76 -6.67 5.83
N ALA A 143 -6.19 -6.41 4.67
CA ALA A 143 -4.80 -6.72 4.39
C ALA A 143 -3.82 -5.89 5.24
N CYS A 144 -4.09 -4.61 5.44
CA CYS A 144 -3.24 -3.75 6.28
C CYS A 144 -3.29 -4.14 7.76
N GLU A 145 -4.46 -4.53 8.27
CA GLU A 145 -4.58 -5.07 9.62
C GLU A 145 -3.77 -6.35 9.77
N GLY A 146 -3.87 -7.26 8.80
CA GLY A 146 -3.08 -8.49 8.76
C GLY A 146 -1.58 -8.23 8.66
N LEU A 147 -1.18 -7.25 7.85
CA LEU A 147 0.21 -6.82 7.72
C LEU A 147 0.76 -6.31 9.06
N LEU A 148 0.05 -5.39 9.69
CA LEU A 148 0.46 -4.84 10.99
C LEU A 148 0.63 -5.94 12.02
N GLN A 149 -0.29 -6.88 12.09
CA GLN A 149 -0.20 -8.00 13.03
C GLN A 149 0.98 -8.91 12.72
N ALA A 150 1.26 -9.19 11.45
CA ALA A 150 2.43 -9.97 11.06
C ALA A 150 3.73 -9.28 11.46
N LEU A 151 3.82 -7.95 11.31
CA LEU A 151 4.99 -7.17 11.72
C LEU A 151 5.18 -7.19 13.23
N VAL A 152 4.11 -7.08 14.00
CA VAL A 152 4.17 -7.16 15.47
C VAL A 152 4.61 -8.55 15.93
N LEU A 153 4.08 -9.62 15.32
CA LEU A 153 4.44 -11.01 15.65
C LEU A 153 5.87 -11.36 15.25
N ALA A 154 6.40 -10.73 14.19
CA ALA A 154 7.78 -10.96 13.75
C ALA A 154 8.82 -10.23 14.62
N ASP A 155 8.40 -9.60 15.73
CA ASP A 155 9.30 -8.89 16.66
C ASP A 155 10.08 -7.73 15.98
N VAL A 156 9.50 -7.16 14.93
CA VAL A 156 9.99 -5.92 14.31
C VAL A 156 9.90 -4.76 15.31
N MET A 157 9.22 -5.01 16.40
CA MET A 157 9.03 -4.12 17.52
C MET A 157 10.08 -4.42 18.58
N PRO A 158 10.77 -3.42 19.18
CA PRO A 158 11.58 -3.68 20.33
C PRO A 158 10.69 -4.24 21.43
N ARG A 159 11.16 -5.33 22.02
CA ARG A 159 10.57 -5.86 23.24
C ARG A 159 10.39 -4.70 24.22
N ARG A 160 9.19 -4.58 24.76
CA ARG A 160 9.03 -3.71 25.93
C ARG A 160 9.99 -4.23 26.99
N ALA A 161 10.87 -3.36 27.38
CA ALA A 161 11.78 -3.65 28.50
C ALA A 161 10.94 -3.83 29.77
#